data_f6e0ae07590f897f688911b8d2f4c1b0
#
_entry.id   f6e0ae07590f897f688911b8d2f4c1b0
#
_cell.length_a   1.000
_cell.length_b   1.000
_cell.length_c   1.000
_cell.angle_alpha   90.00
_cell.angle_beta   90.00
_cell.angle_gamma   90.00
#
_symmetry.space_group_name_H-M   'P 1'
#
loop_
_entity.id
_entity.type
_entity.pdbx_description
1 polymer ?
#
loop_
_entity_poly.entity_id
_entity_poly.type
_entity_poly.pdbx_seq_one_letter_code
_entity_poly.pdbx_strand_id
1 'polypeptide(L)'
;AIINRTPDSFYAPGRFTELDDALAALDRCIDQGADIVDVGGVRAGQDGPWVGEAEEITRVRPFLAAARQRHPGTLFSLDTWRAGVARACAGLIDLVNDTWAGADPQLLHVAAEQHVGYVVSHTGGLAPRTDPVGVHYGDDSDAAVVQAVRTGLLDGAARALAAGLSPDQVVLDATLDFGKTTAHSLALVRHTDELAGLGHPLMMAISRKDFVGETLDLPVDQRLEGSLAATAVAAWQGAILFRAHDVQATRRVVVM
;
A
#
# COMPACT_ATOMS: atom_id res chain seq x y z
N ALA A 1 8.80 -3.91 0.78
CA ALA A 1 8.42 -5.06 1.64
C ALA A 1 7.28 -4.67 2.56
N ILE A 2 6.53 -5.65 3.06
CA ILE A 2 5.41 -5.46 4.00
C ILE A 2 5.78 -6.06 5.36
N ILE A 3 5.65 -5.28 6.43
CA ILE A 3 5.75 -5.76 7.81
C ILE A 3 4.49 -5.34 8.58
N ASN A 4 3.64 -6.32 8.89
CA ASN A 4 2.43 -6.09 9.64
C ASN A 4 2.67 -6.31 11.14
N ARG A 5 2.53 -5.24 11.94
CA ARG A 5 2.54 -5.26 13.40
C ARG A 5 1.15 -5.59 13.96
N THR A 6 0.49 -6.57 13.35
CA THR A 6 -0.89 -6.98 13.66
C THR A 6 -0.98 -8.47 13.91
N PRO A 7 -1.76 -8.94 14.91
CA PRO A 7 -1.98 -10.36 15.14
C PRO A 7 -2.90 -11.00 14.09
N ASP A 8 -3.64 -10.24 13.32
CA ASP A 8 -4.78 -10.62 12.51
C ASP A 8 -4.67 -10.29 11.01
N SER A 9 -3.48 -9.99 10.50
CA SER A 9 -3.24 -9.80 9.07
C SER A 9 -3.65 -11.04 8.24
N PHE A 10 -4.15 -10.85 7.00
CA PHE A 10 -4.65 -11.93 6.14
C PHE A 10 -3.56 -12.95 5.75
N TYR A 11 -2.29 -12.56 5.66
CA TYR A 11 -1.17 -13.45 5.37
C TYR A 11 -0.34 -13.70 6.63
N ALA A 12 -0.50 -14.90 7.23
CA ALA A 12 0.10 -15.26 8.51
C ALA A 12 1.63 -15.08 8.61
N PRO A 13 2.45 -15.44 7.58
CA PRO A 13 3.89 -15.22 7.62
C PRO A 13 4.34 -13.76 7.68
N GLY A 14 3.45 -12.81 7.43
CA GLY A 14 3.71 -11.36 7.55
C GLY A 14 3.29 -10.73 8.87
N ARG A 15 2.84 -11.53 9.85
CA ARG A 15 2.39 -11.06 11.17
C ARG A 15 3.53 -11.10 12.18
N PHE A 16 3.85 -9.97 12.76
CA PHE A 16 4.91 -9.89 13.78
C PHE A 16 4.40 -9.09 14.98
N THR A 17 4.05 -9.79 16.07
CA THR A 17 3.61 -9.17 17.33
C THR A 17 4.79 -8.83 18.21
N GLU A 18 5.78 -9.72 18.32
CA GLU A 18 7.00 -9.49 19.08
C GLU A 18 7.97 -8.59 18.31
N LEU A 19 8.67 -7.73 19.02
CA LEU A 19 9.58 -6.76 18.41
C LEU A 19 10.76 -7.44 17.73
N ASP A 20 11.36 -8.42 18.38
CA ASP A 20 12.54 -9.12 17.88
C ASP A 20 12.23 -9.93 16.60
N ASP A 21 11.07 -10.57 16.54
CA ASP A 21 10.61 -11.29 15.35
C ASP A 21 10.40 -10.33 14.17
N ALA A 22 9.83 -9.15 14.44
CA ALA A 22 9.64 -8.11 13.43
C ALA A 22 10.98 -7.54 12.93
N LEU A 23 11.95 -7.33 13.81
CA LEU A 23 13.30 -6.89 13.43
C LEU A 23 14.03 -7.97 12.63
N ALA A 24 13.91 -9.23 13.01
CA ALA A 24 14.48 -10.33 12.22
C ALA A 24 13.81 -10.44 10.82
N ALA A 25 12.52 -10.15 10.72
CA ALA A 25 11.83 -10.08 9.42
C ALA A 25 12.31 -8.88 8.59
N LEU A 26 12.54 -7.74 9.22
CA LEU A 26 13.12 -6.56 8.58
C LEU A 26 14.48 -6.88 7.96
N ASP A 27 15.38 -7.52 8.72
CA ASP A 27 16.70 -7.93 8.23
C ASP A 27 16.56 -8.80 6.98
N ARG A 28 15.69 -9.83 7.04
CA ARG A 28 15.42 -10.70 5.87
C ARG A 28 14.89 -9.95 4.66
N CYS A 29 13.96 -8.99 4.86
CA CYS A 29 13.42 -8.20 3.76
C CYS A 29 14.52 -7.35 3.09
N ILE A 30 15.39 -6.74 3.88
CA ILE A 30 16.52 -5.93 3.38
C ILE A 30 17.52 -6.82 2.64
N ASP A 31 17.91 -7.98 3.20
CA ASP A 31 18.80 -8.95 2.56
C ASP A 31 18.21 -9.49 1.24
N GLN A 32 16.89 -9.59 1.13
CA GLN A 32 16.18 -9.97 -0.09
C GLN A 32 16.07 -8.83 -1.11
N GLY A 33 16.53 -7.63 -0.76
CA GLY A 33 16.61 -6.47 -1.63
C GLY A 33 15.39 -5.56 -1.60
N ALA A 34 14.70 -5.43 -0.46
CA ALA A 34 13.68 -4.41 -0.30
C ALA A 34 14.30 -3.01 -0.29
N ASP A 35 13.80 -2.12 -1.13
CA ASP A 35 14.22 -0.71 -1.17
C ASP A 35 13.43 0.12 -0.14
N ILE A 36 12.17 -0.23 0.09
CA ILE A 36 11.26 0.41 1.05
C ILE A 36 10.61 -0.66 1.92
N VAL A 37 10.49 -0.40 3.21
CA VAL A 37 9.75 -1.27 4.15
C VAL A 37 8.50 -0.55 4.62
N ASP A 38 7.33 -1.11 4.30
CA ASP A 38 6.02 -0.57 4.64
C ASP A 38 5.47 -1.25 5.90
N VAL A 39 5.16 -0.45 6.91
CA VAL A 39 4.84 -0.89 8.27
C VAL A 39 3.40 -0.53 8.61
N GLY A 40 2.56 -1.54 8.85
CA GLY A 40 1.16 -1.35 9.23
C GLY A 40 0.86 -1.87 10.64
N GLY A 41 0.06 -1.12 11.41
CA GLY A 41 -0.40 -1.47 12.76
C GLY A 41 -1.85 -1.93 12.82
N VAL A 42 -2.61 -1.83 11.73
CA VAL A 42 -4.03 -2.17 11.64
C VAL A 42 -4.30 -2.97 10.36
N ARG A 43 -5.13 -4.01 10.48
CA ARG A 43 -5.61 -4.76 9.32
C ARG A 43 -6.53 -3.88 8.46
N ALA A 44 -6.37 -3.94 7.15
CA ALA A 44 -7.17 -3.16 6.21
C ALA A 44 -8.64 -3.60 6.15
N GLY A 45 -8.94 -4.92 6.19
CA GLY A 45 -10.30 -5.45 6.12
C GLY A 45 -11.13 -5.20 7.38
N GLN A 46 -12.46 -5.44 7.27
CA GLN A 46 -13.41 -5.24 8.37
C GLN A 46 -13.30 -6.28 9.49
N ASP A 47 -12.70 -7.44 9.21
CA ASP A 47 -12.54 -8.50 10.18
C ASP A 47 -11.56 -8.13 11.30
N GLY A 48 -11.75 -8.78 12.46
CA GLY A 48 -10.91 -8.59 13.65
C GLY A 48 -11.32 -7.42 14.52
N PRO A 49 -10.66 -7.25 15.67
CA PRO A 49 -11.00 -6.22 16.65
C PRO A 49 -10.77 -4.81 16.11
N TRP A 50 -11.52 -3.86 16.65
CA TRP A 50 -11.25 -2.45 16.40
C TRP A 50 -9.94 -2.05 17.09
N VAL A 51 -9.03 -1.46 16.33
CA VAL A 51 -7.76 -0.91 16.82
C VAL A 51 -7.85 0.60 16.82
N GLY A 52 -7.74 1.22 17.98
CA GLY A 52 -7.71 2.67 18.15
C GLY A 52 -6.35 3.27 17.79
N GLU A 53 -6.31 4.60 17.64
CA GLU A 53 -5.10 5.34 17.29
C GLU A 53 -3.94 5.10 18.28
N ALA A 54 -4.23 5.19 19.59
CA ALA A 54 -3.22 4.96 20.64
C ALA A 54 -2.62 3.55 20.57
N GLU A 55 -3.44 2.54 20.30
CA GLU A 55 -2.98 1.16 20.15
C GLU A 55 -2.14 0.99 18.87
N GLU A 56 -2.56 1.56 17.76
CA GLU A 56 -1.79 1.56 16.51
C GLU A 56 -0.40 2.17 16.72
N ILE A 57 -0.31 3.31 17.42
CA ILE A 57 0.97 3.95 17.78
C ILE A 57 1.85 2.99 18.60
N THR A 58 1.28 2.29 19.59
CA THR A 58 2.06 1.34 20.41
C THR A 58 2.58 0.16 19.63
N ARG A 59 1.91 -0.22 18.54
CA ARG A 59 2.34 -1.31 17.65
C ARG A 59 3.45 -0.88 16.70
N VAL A 60 3.35 0.29 16.07
CA VAL A 60 4.25 0.69 14.97
C VAL A 60 5.44 1.50 15.43
N ARG A 61 5.27 2.46 16.35
CA ARG A 61 6.32 3.41 16.71
C ARG A 61 7.58 2.77 17.35
N PRO A 62 7.47 1.84 18.32
CA PRO A 62 8.64 1.18 18.89
C PRO A 62 9.45 0.38 17.85
N PHE A 63 8.75 -0.28 16.93
CA PHE A 63 9.38 -1.00 15.83
C PHE A 63 10.11 -0.04 14.88
N LEU A 64 9.46 1.02 14.41
CA LEU A 64 10.08 2.01 13.53
C LEU A 64 11.30 2.67 14.16
N ALA A 65 11.27 2.96 15.46
CA ALA A 65 12.42 3.52 16.18
C ALA A 65 13.61 2.55 16.19
N ALA A 66 13.37 1.28 16.52
CA ALA A 66 14.41 0.25 16.51
C ALA A 66 14.93 -0.05 15.09
N ALA A 67 14.00 -0.11 14.10
CA ALA A 67 14.31 -0.33 12.70
C ALA A 67 15.20 0.80 12.14
N ARG A 68 14.88 2.05 12.42
CA ARG A 68 15.68 3.21 11.99
C ARG A 68 17.09 3.21 12.60
N GLN A 69 17.24 2.81 13.86
CA GLN A 69 18.56 2.67 14.48
C GLN A 69 19.39 1.55 13.84
N ARG A 70 18.73 0.43 13.51
CA ARG A 70 19.39 -0.76 12.96
C ARG A 70 19.76 -0.59 11.48
N HIS A 71 18.90 0.09 10.70
CA HIS A 71 19.03 0.30 9.27
C HIS A 71 18.79 1.77 8.89
N PRO A 72 19.72 2.68 9.21
CA PRO A 72 19.53 4.14 9.03
C PRO A 72 19.39 4.55 7.56
N GLY A 73 19.88 3.75 6.62
CA GLY A 73 19.80 4.00 5.16
C GLY A 73 18.57 3.41 4.47
N THR A 74 17.72 2.64 5.18
CA THR A 74 16.50 2.05 4.62
C THR A 74 15.36 3.06 4.64
N LEU A 75 14.57 3.11 3.56
CA LEU A 75 13.35 3.90 3.53
C LEU A 75 12.21 3.17 4.24
N PHE A 76 11.54 3.85 5.16
CA PHE A 76 10.38 3.33 5.88
C PHE A 76 9.11 4.04 5.47
N SER A 77 8.10 3.26 5.11
CA SER A 77 6.74 3.69 4.84
C SER A 77 5.84 3.33 6.03
N LEU A 78 4.90 4.18 6.35
CA LEU A 78 3.89 3.94 7.39
C LEU A 78 2.51 3.76 6.74
N ASP A 79 1.97 2.54 6.78
CA ASP A 79 0.61 2.22 6.34
C ASP A 79 -0.39 2.61 7.43
N THR A 80 -1.00 3.77 7.26
CA THR A 80 -2.01 4.33 8.17
C THR A 80 -2.88 5.36 7.46
N TRP A 81 -4.13 5.47 7.89
CA TRP A 81 -5.03 6.56 7.45
C TRP A 81 -5.18 7.66 8.52
N ARG A 82 -4.43 7.59 9.64
CA ARG A 82 -4.59 8.49 10.80
C ARG A 82 -3.44 9.47 10.93
N ALA A 83 -3.76 10.75 10.92
CA ALA A 83 -2.80 11.83 11.10
C ALA A 83 -2.05 11.75 12.44
N GLY A 84 -2.73 11.34 13.53
CA GLY A 84 -2.11 11.20 14.85
C GLY A 84 -1.03 10.12 14.89
N VAL A 85 -1.23 9.00 14.18
CA VAL A 85 -0.20 7.94 14.08
C VAL A 85 1.01 8.44 13.31
N ALA A 86 0.82 9.13 12.18
CA ALA A 86 1.91 9.71 11.40
C ALA A 86 2.69 10.77 12.21
N ARG A 87 2.00 11.63 12.97
CA ARG A 87 2.65 12.59 13.88
C ARG A 87 3.49 11.90 14.95
N ALA A 88 2.99 10.81 15.54
CA ALA A 88 3.73 10.06 16.55
C ALA A 88 4.98 9.37 16.00
N CYS A 89 5.04 9.12 14.68
CA CYS A 89 6.18 8.51 13.98
C CYS A 89 7.08 9.54 13.28
N ALA A 90 6.96 10.84 13.59
CA ALA A 90 7.78 11.89 13.00
C ALA A 90 9.28 11.59 13.14
N GLY A 91 10.04 11.78 12.05
CA GLY A 91 11.48 11.50 11.98
C GLY A 91 11.85 10.01 11.91
N LEU A 92 10.87 9.10 11.93
CA LEU A 92 11.08 7.67 11.80
C LEU A 92 10.69 7.11 10.42
N ILE A 93 9.93 7.87 9.64
CA ILE A 93 9.37 7.47 8.35
C ILE A 93 9.81 8.41 7.24
N ASP A 94 9.80 7.91 6.00
CA ASP A 94 10.12 8.64 4.78
C ASP A 94 8.90 8.74 3.84
N LEU A 95 7.87 7.91 4.07
CA LEU A 95 6.67 7.83 3.25
C LEU A 95 5.45 7.54 4.13
N VAL A 96 4.33 8.16 3.85
CA VAL A 96 3.01 7.80 4.37
C VAL A 96 2.26 7.03 3.27
N ASN A 97 1.82 5.82 3.58
CA ASN A 97 0.98 5.02 2.71
C ASN A 97 -0.46 5.11 3.21
N ASP A 98 -1.25 6.02 2.60
CA ASP A 98 -2.67 6.20 2.93
C ASP A 98 -3.54 5.28 2.08
N THR A 99 -3.75 4.06 2.55
CA THR A 99 -4.57 3.06 1.86
C THR A 99 -6.06 3.46 1.75
N TRP A 100 -6.53 4.44 2.54
CA TRP A 100 -7.94 4.82 2.61
C TRP A 100 -8.29 6.19 2.00
N ALA A 101 -7.49 6.62 1.01
CA ALA A 101 -7.81 7.70 0.08
C ALA A 101 -8.18 9.06 0.73
N GLY A 102 -7.49 9.42 1.81
CA GLY A 102 -7.73 10.68 2.51
C GLY A 102 -8.89 10.63 3.50
N ALA A 103 -9.18 9.46 4.09
CA ALA A 103 -10.21 9.31 5.13
C ALA A 103 -9.98 10.24 6.33
N ASP A 104 -8.73 10.52 6.68
CA ASP A 104 -8.35 11.61 7.58
C ASP A 104 -7.69 12.74 6.76
N PRO A 105 -8.39 13.86 6.51
CA PRO A 105 -7.86 14.94 5.69
C PRO A 105 -6.63 15.63 6.30
N GLN A 106 -6.38 15.45 7.60
CA GLN A 106 -5.20 16.00 8.26
C GLN A 106 -3.91 15.24 7.91
N LEU A 107 -4.01 14.00 7.42
CA LEU A 107 -2.86 13.16 7.11
C LEU A 107 -1.97 13.78 6.02
N LEU A 108 -2.56 14.38 4.98
CA LEU A 108 -1.84 15.13 3.94
C LEU A 108 -1.00 16.28 4.51
N HIS A 109 -1.59 17.06 5.43
CA HIS A 109 -0.87 18.15 6.08
C HIS A 109 0.29 17.67 6.95
N VAL A 110 0.09 16.55 7.65
CA VAL A 110 1.17 15.92 8.45
C VAL A 110 2.31 15.44 7.56
N ALA A 111 2.03 14.84 6.41
CA ALA A 111 3.06 14.41 5.47
C ALA A 111 3.85 15.63 4.92
N ALA A 112 3.15 16.71 4.58
CA ALA A 112 3.77 17.95 4.12
C ALA A 112 4.63 18.62 5.20
N GLU A 113 4.14 18.73 6.44
CA GLU A 113 4.86 19.27 7.60
C GLU A 113 6.13 18.48 7.91
N GLN A 114 6.10 17.16 7.74
CA GLN A 114 7.24 16.28 7.98
C GLN A 114 8.17 16.14 6.77
N HIS A 115 7.82 16.72 5.62
CA HIS A 115 8.56 16.61 4.35
C HIS A 115 8.77 15.17 3.89
N VAL A 116 7.80 14.27 4.15
CA VAL A 116 7.83 12.87 3.71
C VAL A 116 6.98 12.66 2.46
N GLY A 117 7.24 11.57 1.72
CA GLY A 117 6.41 11.18 0.59
C GLY A 117 5.00 10.76 1.03
N TYR A 118 4.06 10.76 0.08
CA TYR A 118 2.67 10.39 0.32
C TYR A 118 2.12 9.53 -0.82
N VAL A 119 1.52 8.40 -0.48
CA VAL A 119 0.81 7.54 -1.42
C VAL A 119 -0.66 7.97 -1.49
N VAL A 120 -1.06 8.41 -2.66
CA VAL A 120 -2.46 8.71 -3.00
C VAL A 120 -3.11 7.43 -3.49
N SER A 121 -4.10 6.94 -2.76
CA SER A 121 -4.86 5.73 -3.10
C SER A 121 -6.27 6.05 -3.61
N HIS A 122 -6.96 5.03 -4.15
CA HIS A 122 -8.33 5.12 -4.64
C HIS A 122 -9.17 3.95 -4.15
N THR A 123 -10.16 4.22 -3.30
CA THR A 123 -11.05 3.21 -2.70
C THR A 123 -12.51 3.32 -3.16
N GLY A 124 -12.79 4.20 -4.14
CA GLY A 124 -14.18 4.46 -4.57
C GLY A 124 -15.04 5.14 -3.53
N GLY A 125 -14.44 5.83 -2.55
CA GLY A 125 -15.15 6.56 -1.48
C GLY A 125 -15.52 5.71 -0.28
N LEU A 126 -14.99 4.48 -0.17
CA LEU A 126 -15.23 3.63 1.00
C LEU A 126 -14.54 4.17 2.25
N ALA A 127 -15.23 4.04 3.38
CA ALA A 127 -14.65 4.32 4.70
C ALA A 127 -13.61 3.27 5.08
N PRO A 128 -12.65 3.61 5.98
CA PRO A 128 -11.66 2.65 6.46
C PRO A 128 -12.28 1.37 7.01
N ARG A 129 -11.66 0.23 6.66
CA ARG A 129 -12.05 -1.10 7.12
C ARG A 129 -13.44 -1.55 6.65
N THR A 130 -13.91 -1.10 5.50
CA THR A 130 -15.17 -1.58 4.89
C THR A 130 -14.97 -2.62 3.78
N ASP A 131 -13.75 -3.06 3.55
CA ASP A 131 -13.45 -4.15 2.64
C ASP A 131 -13.97 -5.51 3.20
N PRO A 132 -14.47 -6.44 2.36
CA PRO A 132 -14.57 -6.33 0.90
C PRO A 132 -15.93 -5.76 0.46
N VAL A 133 -15.91 -4.61 -0.16
CA VAL A 133 -17.10 -4.02 -0.79
C VAL A 133 -16.76 -3.55 -2.19
N GLY A 134 -17.48 -4.05 -3.20
CA GLY A 134 -17.39 -3.55 -4.56
C GLY A 134 -18.16 -2.24 -4.72
N VAL A 135 -17.58 -1.27 -5.41
CA VAL A 135 -18.24 -0.04 -5.85
C VAL A 135 -18.53 -0.15 -7.34
N HIS A 136 -19.66 0.39 -7.80
CA HIS A 136 -19.97 0.47 -9.22
C HIS A 136 -19.32 1.71 -9.84
N TYR A 137 -18.70 1.52 -11.02
CA TYR A 137 -18.04 2.57 -11.78
C TYR A 137 -18.73 2.71 -13.14
N GLY A 138 -19.75 3.58 -13.23
CA GLY A 138 -20.50 3.76 -14.45
C GLY A 138 -21.24 2.48 -14.88
N ASP A 139 -20.86 1.93 -16.03
CA ASP A 139 -21.36 0.64 -16.55
C ASP A 139 -20.46 -0.55 -16.17
N ASP A 140 -19.47 -0.32 -15.28
CA ASP A 140 -18.45 -1.28 -14.85
C ASP A 140 -17.59 -1.87 -16.00
N SER A 141 -17.57 -1.23 -17.18
CA SER A 141 -16.61 -1.56 -18.22
C SER A 141 -15.19 -1.23 -17.81
N ASP A 142 -14.20 -1.89 -18.40
CA ASP A 142 -12.78 -1.59 -18.15
C ASP A 142 -12.50 -0.08 -18.28
N ALA A 143 -13.03 0.55 -19.33
CA ALA A 143 -12.85 1.99 -19.55
C ALA A 143 -13.47 2.86 -18.45
N ALA A 144 -14.65 2.52 -17.96
CA ALA A 144 -15.30 3.27 -16.88
C ALA A 144 -14.53 3.15 -15.56
N VAL A 145 -14.08 1.94 -15.23
CA VAL A 145 -13.26 1.69 -14.02
C VAL A 145 -11.93 2.45 -14.09
N VAL A 146 -11.20 2.31 -15.21
CA VAL A 146 -9.90 3.00 -15.40
C VAL A 146 -10.07 4.51 -15.33
N GLN A 147 -11.11 5.06 -15.99
CA GLN A 147 -11.36 6.50 -15.97
C GLN A 147 -11.72 7.00 -14.55
N ALA A 148 -12.52 6.26 -13.79
CA ALA A 148 -12.88 6.64 -12.42
C ALA A 148 -11.63 6.67 -11.51
N VAL A 149 -10.78 5.62 -11.60
CA VAL A 149 -9.52 5.54 -10.83
C VAL A 149 -8.56 6.66 -11.23
N ARG A 150 -8.37 6.92 -12.52
CA ARG A 150 -7.53 8.03 -13.02
C ARG A 150 -8.00 9.37 -12.45
N THR A 151 -9.29 9.65 -12.52
CA THR A 151 -9.86 10.90 -12.00
C THR A 151 -9.62 11.01 -10.50
N GLY A 152 -9.93 9.97 -9.73
CA GLY A 152 -9.73 9.98 -8.28
C GLY A 152 -8.27 10.13 -7.85
N LEU A 153 -7.34 9.52 -8.58
CA LEU A 153 -5.90 9.65 -8.32
C LEU A 153 -5.39 11.06 -8.64
N LEU A 154 -5.81 11.66 -9.74
CA LEU A 154 -5.45 13.05 -10.09
C LEU A 154 -6.04 14.05 -9.09
N ASP A 155 -7.29 13.88 -8.67
CA ASP A 155 -7.90 14.69 -7.62
C ASP A 155 -7.17 14.55 -6.28
N GLY A 156 -6.76 13.33 -5.93
CA GLY A 156 -5.94 13.05 -4.75
C GLY A 156 -4.57 13.73 -4.83
N ALA A 157 -3.88 13.63 -5.97
CA ALA A 157 -2.60 14.29 -6.20
C ALA A 157 -2.75 15.81 -6.10
N ALA A 158 -3.80 16.39 -6.70
CA ALA A 158 -4.06 17.83 -6.60
C ALA A 158 -4.27 18.28 -5.15
N ARG A 159 -5.00 17.49 -4.33
CA ARG A 159 -5.13 17.77 -2.89
C ARG A 159 -3.80 17.69 -2.15
N ALA A 160 -2.95 16.71 -2.49
CA ALA A 160 -1.63 16.55 -1.88
C ALA A 160 -0.73 17.76 -2.18
N LEU A 161 -0.70 18.22 -3.44
CA LEU A 161 0.04 19.42 -3.84
C LEU A 161 -0.51 20.68 -3.15
N ALA A 162 -1.83 20.82 -3.05
CA ALA A 162 -2.47 21.94 -2.34
C ALA A 162 -2.18 21.95 -0.83
N ALA A 163 -1.92 20.78 -0.23
CA ALA A 163 -1.50 20.66 1.17
C ALA A 163 -0.01 21.00 1.39
N GLY A 164 0.76 21.22 0.32
CA GLY A 164 2.16 21.63 0.40
C GLY A 164 3.19 20.57 0.05
N LEU A 165 2.76 19.37 -0.40
CA LEU A 165 3.69 18.38 -0.93
C LEU A 165 4.22 18.82 -2.31
N SER A 166 5.47 18.49 -2.63
CA SER A 166 6.02 18.67 -3.97
C SER A 166 5.63 17.48 -4.89
N PRO A 167 5.64 17.65 -6.22
CA PRO A 167 5.25 16.59 -7.15
C PRO A 167 6.07 15.31 -7.03
N ASP A 168 7.33 15.39 -6.63
CA ASP A 168 8.24 14.27 -6.40
C ASP A 168 8.01 13.54 -5.07
N GLN A 169 7.18 14.10 -4.19
CA GLN A 169 6.74 13.44 -2.95
C GLN A 169 5.44 12.66 -3.12
N VAL A 170 4.77 12.74 -4.28
CA VAL A 170 3.48 12.08 -4.52
C VAL A 170 3.68 10.78 -5.30
N VAL A 171 3.15 9.68 -4.75
CA VAL A 171 3.06 8.35 -5.38
C VAL A 171 1.59 8.02 -5.58
N LEU A 172 1.22 7.43 -6.71
CA LEU A 172 -0.15 6.97 -6.96
C LEU A 172 -0.28 5.47 -6.71
N ASP A 173 -1.40 5.02 -6.15
CA ASP A 173 -1.75 3.59 -6.00
C ASP A 173 -3.17 3.34 -6.50
N ALA A 174 -3.32 2.45 -7.48
CA ALA A 174 -4.62 2.01 -7.98
C ALA A 174 -5.47 1.31 -6.92
N THR A 175 -4.87 0.84 -5.84
CA THR A 175 -5.48 0.22 -4.65
C THR A 175 -6.41 -0.93 -5.04
N LEU A 176 -5.84 -1.93 -5.71
CA LEU A 176 -6.56 -3.14 -6.16
C LEU A 176 -7.28 -3.81 -4.99
N ASP A 177 -8.43 -4.40 -5.23
CA ASP A 177 -9.41 -5.01 -4.32
C ASP A 177 -10.21 -4.02 -3.45
N PHE A 178 -9.67 -2.88 -3.05
CA PHE A 178 -10.38 -1.91 -2.22
C PHE A 178 -11.42 -1.14 -3.03
N GLY A 179 -12.70 -1.35 -2.73
CA GLY A 179 -13.81 -0.82 -3.50
C GLY A 179 -13.90 -1.37 -4.93
N LYS A 180 -13.27 -2.49 -5.21
CA LYS A 180 -13.12 -3.06 -6.54
C LYS A 180 -13.41 -4.55 -6.53
N THR A 181 -14.11 -5.01 -7.55
CA THR A 181 -14.29 -6.43 -7.84
C THR A 181 -13.01 -7.00 -8.47
N THR A 182 -12.95 -8.33 -8.59
CA THR A 182 -11.90 -9.03 -9.34
C THR A 182 -11.80 -8.54 -10.79
N ALA A 183 -12.93 -8.33 -11.46
CA ALA A 183 -12.96 -7.79 -12.83
C ALA A 183 -12.36 -6.38 -12.89
N HIS A 184 -12.70 -5.50 -11.94
CA HIS A 184 -12.14 -4.15 -11.83
C HIS A 184 -10.63 -4.18 -11.60
N SER A 185 -10.14 -5.03 -10.68
CA SER A 185 -8.71 -5.15 -10.39
C SER A 185 -7.94 -5.68 -11.60
N LEU A 186 -8.48 -6.65 -12.33
CA LEU A 186 -7.91 -7.14 -13.59
C LEU A 186 -7.90 -6.08 -14.69
N ALA A 187 -8.95 -5.24 -14.79
CA ALA A 187 -8.99 -4.12 -15.73
C ALA A 187 -7.84 -3.13 -15.44
N LEU A 188 -7.61 -2.77 -14.17
CA LEU A 188 -6.53 -1.88 -13.78
C LEU A 188 -5.13 -2.46 -14.04
N VAL A 189 -4.96 -3.79 -13.89
CA VAL A 189 -3.71 -4.47 -14.27
C VAL A 189 -3.51 -4.43 -15.79
N ARG A 190 -4.57 -4.65 -16.60
CA ARG A 190 -4.49 -4.58 -18.08
C ARG A 190 -4.17 -3.18 -18.60
N HIS A 191 -4.60 -2.14 -17.89
CA HIS A 191 -4.48 -0.73 -18.27
C HIS A 191 -3.54 0.04 -17.32
N THR A 192 -2.52 -0.62 -16.77
CA THR A 192 -1.53 0.01 -15.89
C THR A 192 -0.80 1.16 -16.58
N ASP A 193 -0.55 1.08 -17.89
CA ASP A 193 0.08 2.14 -18.70
C ASP A 193 -0.68 3.45 -18.66
N GLU A 194 -2.01 3.42 -18.66
CA GLU A 194 -2.84 4.61 -18.54
C GLU A 194 -2.70 5.29 -17.16
N LEU A 195 -2.47 4.50 -16.11
CA LEU A 195 -2.24 5.02 -14.75
C LEU A 195 -0.79 5.49 -14.57
N ALA A 196 0.17 4.78 -15.14
CA ALA A 196 1.59 5.16 -15.13
C ALA A 196 1.84 6.47 -15.90
N GLY A 197 1.00 6.77 -16.90
CA GLY A 197 1.03 8.00 -17.68
C GLY A 197 0.51 9.25 -16.97
N LEU A 198 0.07 9.19 -15.71
CA LEU A 198 -0.53 10.31 -14.96
C LEU A 198 0.48 11.34 -14.42
N GLY A 199 1.79 11.13 -14.66
CA GLY A 199 2.83 12.11 -14.31
C GLY A 199 3.40 11.99 -12.89
N HIS A 200 3.02 10.95 -12.15
CA HIS A 200 3.57 10.59 -10.85
C HIS A 200 4.00 9.12 -10.83
N PRO A 201 4.96 8.72 -9.98
CA PRO A 201 5.29 7.32 -9.76
C PRO A 201 4.05 6.48 -9.43
N LEU A 202 3.88 5.34 -10.10
CA LEU A 202 2.78 4.41 -9.84
C LEU A 202 3.25 3.24 -8.99
N MET A 203 2.57 3.02 -7.88
CA MET A 203 2.68 1.84 -7.04
C MET A 203 1.58 0.84 -7.40
N MET A 204 1.93 -0.44 -7.42
CA MET A 204 0.99 -1.55 -7.57
C MET A 204 1.13 -2.53 -6.41
N ALA A 205 0.08 -2.64 -5.61
CA ALA A 205 -0.01 -3.58 -4.49
C ALA A 205 -0.78 -4.83 -4.94
N ILE A 206 -0.06 -5.80 -5.52
CA ILE A 206 -0.64 -7.00 -6.16
C ILE A 206 -0.54 -8.24 -5.26
N SER A 207 0.50 -8.29 -4.42
CA SER A 207 0.96 -9.51 -3.75
C SER A 207 -0.15 -10.22 -2.96
N ARG A 208 -0.48 -11.42 -3.39
CA ARG A 208 -1.42 -12.38 -2.77
C ARG A 208 -2.84 -11.83 -2.57
N LYS A 209 -3.24 -10.80 -3.32
CA LYS A 209 -4.55 -10.17 -3.25
C LYS A 209 -5.68 -11.10 -3.72
N ASP A 210 -6.92 -10.76 -3.34
CA ASP A 210 -8.08 -11.62 -3.57
C ASP A 210 -8.42 -11.75 -5.05
N PHE A 211 -8.24 -10.70 -5.86
CA PHE A 211 -8.45 -10.80 -7.30
C PHE A 211 -7.56 -11.87 -7.96
N VAL A 212 -6.35 -12.12 -7.44
CA VAL A 212 -5.47 -13.21 -7.92
C VAL A 212 -6.04 -14.57 -7.51
N GLY A 213 -6.46 -14.68 -6.24
CA GLY A 213 -7.04 -15.91 -5.71
C GLY A 213 -8.35 -16.28 -6.38
N GLU A 214 -9.25 -15.34 -6.57
CA GLU A 214 -10.55 -15.54 -7.24
C GLU A 214 -10.37 -15.87 -8.72
N THR A 215 -9.41 -15.25 -9.41
CA THR A 215 -9.13 -15.57 -10.83
C THR A 215 -8.63 -17.01 -11.01
N LEU A 216 -7.82 -17.50 -10.06
CA LEU A 216 -7.16 -18.81 -10.18
C LEU A 216 -7.82 -19.92 -9.36
N ASP A 217 -8.86 -19.58 -8.56
CA ASP A 217 -9.47 -20.46 -7.56
C ASP A 217 -8.42 -21.03 -6.58
N LEU A 218 -7.59 -20.13 -6.01
CA LEU A 218 -6.47 -20.49 -5.13
C LEU A 218 -6.54 -19.82 -3.76
N PRO A 219 -6.19 -20.55 -2.69
CA PRO A 219 -6.02 -19.98 -1.36
C PRO A 219 -4.79 -19.06 -1.31
N VAL A 220 -4.72 -18.20 -0.29
CA VAL A 220 -3.74 -17.09 -0.20
C VAL A 220 -2.25 -17.55 -0.24
N ASP A 221 -1.95 -18.73 0.28
CA ASP A 221 -0.61 -19.32 0.30
C ASP A 221 -0.14 -19.82 -1.09
N GLN A 222 -1.06 -20.03 -2.03
CA GLN A 222 -0.80 -20.52 -3.39
C GLN A 222 -0.89 -19.43 -4.48
N ARG A 223 -0.96 -18.15 -4.10
CA ARG A 223 -1.15 -17.02 -5.05
C ARG A 223 0.17 -16.41 -5.56
N LEU A 224 1.33 -17.01 -5.26
CA LEU A 224 2.63 -16.42 -5.61
C LEU A 224 2.80 -16.24 -7.11
N GLU A 225 2.63 -17.30 -7.90
CA GLU A 225 2.85 -17.28 -9.34
C GLU A 225 1.90 -16.30 -10.05
N GLY A 226 0.63 -16.27 -9.66
CA GLY A 226 -0.34 -15.30 -10.19
C GLY A 226 0.01 -13.86 -9.83
N SER A 227 0.49 -13.63 -8.60
CA SER A 227 0.97 -12.31 -8.17
C SER A 227 2.18 -11.86 -8.98
N LEU A 228 3.14 -12.76 -9.24
CA LEU A 228 4.33 -12.46 -10.03
C LEU A 228 3.98 -12.20 -11.50
N ALA A 229 3.05 -12.96 -12.08
CA ALA A 229 2.57 -12.74 -13.45
C ALA A 229 1.92 -11.35 -13.60
N ALA A 230 1.01 -10.97 -12.71
CA ALA A 230 0.40 -9.64 -12.72
C ALA A 230 1.43 -8.52 -12.45
N THR A 231 2.43 -8.78 -11.58
CA THR A 231 3.54 -7.85 -11.32
C THR A 231 4.37 -7.62 -12.60
N ALA A 232 4.69 -8.68 -13.36
CA ALA A 232 5.43 -8.55 -14.61
C ALA A 232 4.68 -7.70 -15.64
N VAL A 233 3.37 -7.89 -15.77
CA VAL A 233 2.52 -7.08 -16.66
C VAL A 233 2.53 -5.63 -16.23
N ALA A 234 2.30 -5.34 -14.95
CA ALA A 234 2.28 -3.98 -14.43
C ALA A 234 3.65 -3.27 -14.56
N ALA A 235 4.75 -3.99 -14.31
CA ALA A 235 6.11 -3.46 -14.48
C ALA A 235 6.39 -3.12 -15.95
N TRP A 236 6.03 -4.01 -16.87
CA TRP A 236 6.17 -3.78 -18.31
C TRP A 236 5.38 -2.55 -18.79
N GLN A 237 4.25 -2.26 -18.16
CA GLN A 237 3.39 -1.13 -18.48
C GLN A 237 3.73 0.16 -17.73
N GLY A 238 4.81 0.18 -16.95
CA GLY A 238 5.37 1.41 -16.37
C GLY A 238 5.11 1.64 -14.89
N ALA A 239 4.52 0.69 -14.15
CA ALA A 239 4.54 0.75 -12.70
C ALA A 239 5.98 0.57 -12.19
N ILE A 240 6.38 1.39 -11.22
CA ILE A 240 7.77 1.41 -10.71
C ILE A 240 7.92 1.05 -9.24
N LEU A 241 6.82 1.02 -8.48
CA LEU A 241 6.79 0.60 -7.09
C LEU A 241 5.88 -0.62 -6.92
N PHE A 242 6.34 -1.61 -6.17
CA PHE A 242 5.59 -2.85 -5.93
C PHE A 242 5.59 -3.17 -4.44
N ARG A 243 4.41 -3.16 -3.83
CA ARG A 243 4.21 -3.52 -2.43
C ARG A 243 3.98 -5.03 -2.33
N ALA A 244 4.92 -5.76 -1.73
CA ALA A 244 4.96 -7.22 -1.78
C ALA A 244 5.35 -7.89 -0.46
N HIS A 245 4.78 -9.10 -0.22
CA HIS A 245 5.19 -10.01 0.85
C HIS A 245 6.42 -10.83 0.44
N ASP A 246 6.47 -11.27 -0.82
CA ASP A 246 7.50 -12.15 -1.38
C ASP A 246 8.60 -11.31 -2.06
N VAL A 247 9.42 -10.63 -1.24
CA VAL A 247 10.37 -9.60 -1.67
C VAL A 247 11.32 -10.09 -2.76
N GLN A 248 12.04 -11.20 -2.50
CA GLN A 248 13.04 -11.70 -3.43
C GLN A 248 12.44 -12.12 -4.78
N ALA A 249 11.28 -12.80 -4.75
CA ALA A 249 10.61 -13.24 -5.95
C ALA A 249 10.09 -12.04 -6.78
N THR A 250 9.46 -11.06 -6.11
CA THR A 250 8.97 -9.83 -6.76
C THR A 250 10.13 -9.03 -7.36
N ARG A 251 11.23 -8.84 -6.61
CA ARG A 251 12.41 -8.12 -7.11
C ARG A 251 12.98 -8.75 -8.38
N ARG A 252 13.09 -10.08 -8.42
CA ARG A 252 13.58 -10.80 -9.61
C ARG A 252 12.72 -10.55 -10.85
N VAL A 253 11.40 -10.41 -10.68
CA VAL A 253 10.48 -10.09 -11.77
C VAL A 253 10.64 -8.65 -12.24
N VAL A 254 10.73 -7.71 -11.30
CA VAL A 254 10.76 -6.27 -11.61
C VAL A 254 12.08 -5.84 -12.26
N VAL A 255 13.20 -6.50 -11.94
CA VAL A 255 14.52 -6.14 -12.51
C VAL A 255 14.80 -6.85 -13.85
N MET A 256 13.99 -7.82 -14.25
CA MET A 256 14.10 -8.53 -15.52
C MET A 256 13.53 -7.70 -16.68
#